data_cd176b9d1e5cc3c130e760626d797cb6
#
_entry.id   cd176b9d1e5cc3c130e760626d797cb6
#
_cell.length_a   1.000
_cell.length_b   1.000
_cell.length_c   1.000
_cell.angle_alpha   90.00
_cell.angle_beta   90.00
_cell.angle_gamma   90.00
#
_symmetry.space_group_name_H-M   'P 1'
#
loop_
_entity.id
_entity.type
_entity.pdbx_description
1 polymer ?
#
loop_
_entity_poly.entity_id
_entity_poly.type
_entity_poly.pdbx_seq_one_letter_code
_entity_poly.pdbx_strand_id
1 'polypeptide(L)'
;SMGSVCMGIAGSIVDPDFFQEYLGIRNESVDETEILRRMEEGIYDHEEYAKAMAWTEKYCKPNEGEDFKNRPEKRKTREEKDADWEFIVKMTIIMRDLMVGNPKLLEMGFKEEAIGHNAIAAGFQGQRQWTDWKPNGDFSEALLNTTFDWNGIREAYVLATENDACNGVAMLFGHLLSGCGQMFSDIRTYWSPEAVKRVTGKELTGMAKNGIIHLINSGATT
;
A
#
# COMPACT_ATOMS: atom_id res chain seq x y z
N SER A 1 1.94 -12.10 2.30
CA SER A 1 1.23 -11.23 3.26
C SER A 1 2.19 -10.64 4.25
N MET A 2 2.08 -9.35 4.53
CA MET A 2 2.72 -8.67 5.66
C MET A 2 1.64 -8.44 6.71
N GLY A 3 1.72 -9.18 7.81
CA GLY A 3 0.63 -9.37 8.75
C GLY A 3 -0.28 -10.53 8.38
N SER A 4 -1.45 -10.55 8.97
CA SER A 4 -2.42 -11.63 8.87
C SER A 4 -3.78 -11.11 8.39
N VAL A 5 -4.84 -11.46 9.13
CA VAL A 5 -6.21 -11.00 8.81
C VAL A 5 -6.41 -9.55 9.28
N CYS A 6 -6.77 -8.67 8.37
CA CYS A 6 -7.21 -7.33 8.72
C CYS A 6 -8.63 -7.37 9.27
N MET A 7 -8.84 -6.77 10.44
CA MET A 7 -10.13 -6.78 11.12
C MET A 7 -11.20 -6.05 10.29
N GLY A 8 -12.29 -6.75 10.00
CA GLY A 8 -13.42 -6.23 9.22
C GLY A 8 -13.30 -6.39 7.71
N ILE A 9 -12.18 -6.93 7.21
CA ILE A 9 -11.94 -7.14 5.77
C ILE A 9 -12.10 -8.63 5.45
N ALA A 10 -13.22 -9.00 4.89
CA ALA A 10 -13.51 -10.41 4.54
C ALA A 10 -12.52 -10.96 3.48
N GLY A 11 -12.07 -10.14 2.55
CA GLY A 11 -11.09 -10.52 1.52
C GLY A 11 -9.69 -10.85 2.05
N SER A 12 -9.39 -10.51 3.31
CA SER A 12 -8.15 -10.91 3.97
C SER A 12 -8.24 -12.31 4.62
N ILE A 13 -9.45 -12.86 4.72
CA ILE A 13 -9.69 -14.19 5.28
C ILE A 13 -9.70 -15.19 4.14
N VAL A 14 -8.54 -15.74 3.84
CA VAL A 14 -8.35 -16.63 2.69
C VAL A 14 -7.76 -17.94 3.15
N ASP A 15 -8.29 -19.04 2.61
CA ASP A 15 -7.65 -20.35 2.71
C ASP A 15 -6.43 -20.38 1.78
N PRO A 16 -5.20 -20.53 2.33
CA PRO A 16 -3.99 -20.61 1.51
C PRO A 16 -4.03 -21.73 0.47
N ASP A 17 -4.68 -22.85 0.79
CA ASP A 17 -4.77 -24.00 -0.11
C ASP A 17 -5.61 -23.66 -1.35
N PHE A 18 -6.61 -22.79 -1.22
CA PHE A 18 -7.39 -22.31 -2.37
C PHE A 18 -6.50 -21.62 -3.43
N PHE A 19 -5.61 -20.75 -3.01
CA PHE A 19 -4.72 -20.07 -3.95
C PHE A 19 -3.76 -21.03 -4.63
N GLN A 20 -3.24 -22.00 -3.90
CA GLN A 20 -2.34 -22.98 -4.46
C GLN A 20 -3.07 -23.94 -5.40
N GLU A 21 -4.23 -24.44 -5.03
CA GLU A 21 -4.99 -25.40 -5.83
C GLU A 21 -5.52 -24.81 -7.13
N TYR A 22 -6.12 -23.58 -7.07
CA TYR A 22 -6.79 -23.00 -8.22
C TYR A 22 -5.93 -22.05 -9.04
N LEU A 23 -4.94 -21.41 -8.43
CA LEU A 23 -4.13 -20.39 -9.09
C LEU A 23 -2.64 -20.75 -9.18
N GLY A 24 -2.20 -21.80 -8.49
CA GLY A 24 -0.78 -22.17 -8.41
C GLY A 24 0.05 -21.13 -7.64
N ILE A 25 -0.59 -20.29 -6.82
CA ILE A 25 0.06 -19.23 -6.04
C ILE A 25 0.22 -19.70 -4.60
N ARG A 26 1.46 -19.74 -4.12
CA ARG A 26 1.75 -20.00 -2.72
C ARG A 26 1.54 -18.72 -1.91
N ASN A 27 0.79 -18.82 -0.82
CA ASN A 27 0.62 -17.73 0.13
C ASN A 27 1.57 -17.93 1.33
N GLU A 28 2.32 -16.88 1.64
CA GLU A 28 3.20 -16.83 2.82
C GLU A 28 2.84 -15.59 3.66
N SER A 29 2.97 -15.70 4.98
CA SER A 29 2.76 -14.58 5.89
C SER A 29 4.06 -14.23 6.61
N VAL A 30 4.37 -12.96 6.65
CA VAL A 30 5.46 -12.36 7.42
C VAL A 30 4.83 -11.50 8.50
N ASP A 31 5.28 -11.65 9.74
CA ASP A 31 4.79 -10.82 10.84
C ASP A 31 5.19 -9.35 10.64
N GLU A 32 4.29 -8.43 10.95
CA GLU A 32 4.56 -6.98 10.81
C GLU A 32 5.71 -6.50 11.68
N THR A 33 6.02 -7.23 12.77
CA THR A 33 7.19 -6.92 13.63
C THR A 33 8.52 -7.06 12.88
N GLU A 34 8.56 -7.82 11.79
CA GLU A 34 9.75 -7.90 10.94
C GLU A 34 10.11 -6.55 10.30
N ILE A 35 9.10 -5.75 9.94
CA ILE A 35 9.32 -4.39 9.45
C ILE A 35 9.98 -3.54 10.55
N LEU A 36 9.49 -3.65 11.77
CA LEU A 36 10.04 -2.90 12.91
C LEU A 36 11.46 -3.36 13.25
N ARG A 37 11.71 -4.67 13.27
CA ARG A 37 13.05 -5.23 13.51
C ARG A 37 14.04 -4.68 12.47
N ARG A 38 13.69 -4.71 11.19
CA ARG A 38 14.57 -4.18 10.15
C ARG A 38 14.84 -2.70 10.31
N MET A 39 13.84 -1.91 10.73
CA MET A 39 14.06 -0.49 11.02
C MET A 39 15.02 -0.28 12.20
N GLU A 40 14.80 -1.00 13.30
CA GLU A 40 15.57 -0.87 14.54
C GLU A 40 17.02 -1.34 14.37
N GLU A 41 17.24 -2.41 13.62
CA GLU A 41 18.57 -2.97 13.35
C GLU A 41 19.25 -2.35 12.14
N GLY A 42 18.59 -1.41 11.43
CA GLY A 42 19.14 -0.73 10.25
C GLY A 42 19.27 -1.63 9.02
N ILE A 43 18.39 -2.64 8.90
CA ILE A 43 18.39 -3.62 7.80
C ILE A 43 17.59 -3.05 6.61
N TYR A 44 18.12 -2.05 5.98
CA TYR A 44 17.64 -1.43 4.74
C TYR A 44 18.81 -0.68 4.08
N ASP A 45 18.74 -0.46 2.78
CA ASP A 45 19.77 0.30 2.07
C ASP A 45 19.74 1.78 2.49
N HIS A 46 20.77 2.20 3.23
CA HIS A 46 20.89 3.56 3.75
C HIS A 46 21.12 4.61 2.66
N GLU A 47 21.81 4.24 1.58
CA GLU A 47 22.04 5.15 0.44
C GLU A 47 20.74 5.36 -0.33
N GLU A 48 19.98 4.28 -0.55
CA GLU A 48 18.66 4.37 -1.16
C GLU A 48 17.70 5.16 -0.27
N TYR A 49 17.72 4.95 1.04
CA TYR A 49 16.89 5.72 1.97
C TYR A 49 17.17 7.23 1.88
N ALA A 50 18.43 7.63 1.86
CA ALA A 50 18.78 9.05 1.70
C ALA A 50 18.27 9.63 0.38
N LYS A 51 18.38 8.87 -0.71
CA LYS A 51 17.86 9.23 -2.03
C LYS A 51 16.33 9.33 -2.03
N ALA A 52 15.66 8.37 -1.39
CA ALA A 52 14.20 8.35 -1.25
C ALA A 52 13.69 9.56 -0.48
N MET A 53 14.32 9.91 0.65
CA MET A 53 13.98 11.10 1.43
C MET A 53 14.09 12.38 0.61
N ALA A 54 15.19 12.57 -0.09
CA ALA A 54 15.40 13.75 -0.94
C ALA A 54 14.36 13.82 -2.09
N TRP A 55 13.98 12.67 -2.66
CA TRP A 55 12.97 12.59 -3.70
C TRP A 55 11.58 12.95 -3.15
N THR A 56 11.21 12.39 -2.01
CA THR A 56 9.91 12.64 -1.40
C THR A 56 9.76 14.08 -0.95
N GLU A 57 10.80 14.67 -0.38
CA GLU A 57 10.79 16.10 -0.02
C GLU A 57 10.55 16.98 -1.25
N LYS A 58 11.17 16.65 -2.37
CA LYS A 58 11.04 17.42 -3.61
C LYS A 58 9.70 17.29 -4.27
N TYR A 59 9.14 16.08 -4.35
CA TYR A 59 7.98 15.78 -5.18
C TYR A 59 6.69 15.58 -4.39
N CYS A 60 6.75 15.06 -3.17
CA CYS A 60 5.58 14.82 -2.35
C CYS A 60 5.30 15.98 -1.39
N LYS A 61 6.29 16.82 -1.12
CA LYS A 61 6.18 18.01 -0.26
C LYS A 61 5.42 17.71 1.05
N PRO A 62 5.87 16.75 1.84
CA PRO A 62 5.13 16.18 2.97
C PRO A 62 4.73 17.21 4.04
N ASN A 63 5.29 18.39 3.96
CA ASN A 63 5.21 19.40 4.99
C ASN A 63 4.59 20.72 4.50
N GLU A 64 4.09 20.77 3.27
CA GLU A 64 3.34 21.93 2.79
C GLU A 64 1.90 21.89 3.31
N GLY A 65 1.53 22.96 3.98
CA GLY A 65 0.17 23.17 4.48
C GLY A 65 -0.06 22.75 5.94
N GLU A 66 -1.17 23.24 6.46
CA GLU A 66 -1.63 22.88 7.79
C GLU A 66 -2.46 21.58 7.72
N ASP A 67 -2.43 20.84 8.81
CA ASP A 67 -3.26 19.63 8.96
C ASP A 67 -4.71 20.01 9.28
N PHE A 68 -5.43 20.48 8.27
CA PHE A 68 -6.84 20.89 8.42
C PHE A 68 -7.81 19.72 8.55
N LYS A 69 -7.42 18.54 8.05
CA LYS A 69 -8.32 17.38 7.95
C LYS A 69 -8.43 16.62 9.25
N ASN A 70 -7.41 16.68 10.07
CA ASN A 70 -7.44 16.06 11.38
C ASN A 70 -8.12 16.96 12.41
N ARG A 71 -8.81 16.33 13.36
CA ARG A 71 -9.37 17.04 14.49
C ARG A 71 -8.25 17.74 15.27
N PRO A 72 -8.48 18.95 15.83
CA PRO A 72 -7.42 19.72 16.49
C PRO A 72 -6.60 18.93 17.49
N GLU A 73 -7.25 18.07 18.28
CA GLU A 73 -6.64 17.22 19.30
C GLU A 73 -5.78 16.07 18.73
N LYS A 74 -5.87 15.81 17.42
CA LYS A 74 -5.09 14.78 16.72
C LYS A 74 -4.05 15.36 15.75
N ARG A 75 -3.92 16.68 15.71
CA ARG A 75 -2.95 17.35 14.86
C ARG A 75 -1.56 17.12 15.40
N LYS A 76 -0.66 16.68 14.51
CA LYS A 76 0.74 16.45 14.84
C LYS A 76 1.56 17.72 14.67
N THR A 77 2.59 17.86 15.48
CA THR A 77 3.63 18.89 15.31
C THR A 77 4.44 18.62 14.03
N ARG A 78 5.26 19.58 13.66
CA ARG A 78 6.17 19.41 12.51
C ARG A 78 7.15 18.25 12.75
N GLU A 79 7.75 18.19 13.92
CA GLU A 79 8.70 17.15 14.31
C GLU A 79 8.06 15.75 14.29
N GLU A 80 6.82 15.63 14.77
CA GLU A 80 6.08 14.37 14.72
C GLU A 80 5.77 13.94 13.28
N LYS A 81 5.44 14.87 12.39
CA LYS A 81 5.22 14.59 10.97
C LYS A 81 6.49 14.17 10.26
N ASP A 82 7.62 14.82 10.58
CA ASP A 82 8.91 14.47 9.99
C ASP A 82 9.33 13.05 10.43
N ALA A 83 9.14 12.70 11.70
CA ALA A 83 9.40 11.36 12.20
C ALA A 83 8.49 10.29 11.57
N ASP A 84 7.20 10.59 11.41
CA ASP A 84 6.27 9.71 10.68
C ASP A 84 6.74 9.50 9.22
N TRP A 85 7.20 10.57 8.58
CA TRP A 85 7.64 10.53 7.20
C TRP A 85 8.90 9.69 7.00
N GLU A 86 9.87 9.87 7.88
CA GLU A 86 11.05 8.99 7.91
C GLU A 86 10.69 7.52 8.09
N PHE A 87 9.75 7.24 9.01
CA PHE A 87 9.26 5.90 9.25
C PHE A 87 8.62 5.31 8.00
N ILE A 88 7.71 6.06 7.34
CA ILE A 88 6.97 5.62 6.16
C ILE A 88 7.91 5.33 4.98
N VAL A 89 8.93 6.15 4.76
CA VAL A 89 9.91 5.92 3.68
C VAL A 89 10.74 4.67 3.95
N LYS A 90 11.21 4.46 5.19
CA LYS A 90 11.91 3.22 5.59
C LYS A 90 11.00 2.01 5.38
N MET A 91 9.75 2.10 5.83
CA MET A 91 8.76 1.04 5.66
C MET A 91 8.56 0.67 4.20
N THR A 92 8.47 1.65 3.30
CA THR A 92 8.30 1.42 1.86
C THR A 92 9.45 0.62 1.26
N ILE A 93 10.69 0.96 1.61
CA ILE A 93 11.89 0.24 1.17
C ILE A 93 11.87 -1.20 1.71
N ILE A 94 11.61 -1.35 3.01
CA ILE A 94 11.58 -2.67 3.67
C ILE A 94 10.47 -3.56 3.11
N MET A 95 9.29 -3.03 2.86
CA MET A 95 8.18 -3.79 2.27
C MET A 95 8.54 -4.28 0.86
N ARG A 96 9.15 -3.44 0.03
CA ARG A 96 9.66 -3.86 -1.27
C ARG A 96 10.73 -4.96 -1.12
N ASP A 97 11.68 -4.77 -0.21
CA ASP A 97 12.78 -5.72 -0.01
C ASP A 97 12.28 -7.06 0.55
N LEU A 98 11.22 -7.06 1.36
CA LEU A 98 10.51 -8.28 1.75
C LEU A 98 9.90 -8.99 0.54
N MET A 99 9.34 -8.26 -0.41
CA MET A 99 8.77 -8.87 -1.62
C MET A 99 9.83 -9.47 -2.53
N VAL A 100 10.82 -8.68 -2.93
CA VAL A 100 11.71 -9.02 -4.06
C VAL A 100 13.17 -9.21 -3.68
N GLY A 101 13.52 -8.95 -2.43
CA GLY A 101 14.91 -8.94 -1.96
C GLY A 101 15.67 -7.67 -2.33
N ASN A 102 16.90 -7.57 -1.81
CA ASN A 102 17.81 -6.46 -2.09
C ASN A 102 19.26 -6.94 -1.98
N PRO A 103 20.00 -7.03 -3.09
CA PRO A 103 21.41 -7.46 -3.07
C PRO A 103 22.32 -6.58 -2.19
N LYS A 104 21.97 -5.31 -1.97
CA LYS A 104 22.75 -4.42 -1.12
C LYS A 104 22.78 -4.89 0.33
N LEU A 105 21.70 -5.52 0.79
CA LEU A 105 21.65 -6.12 2.14
C LEU A 105 22.68 -7.27 2.29
N LEU A 106 22.93 -8.02 1.22
CA LEU A 106 23.97 -9.04 1.23
C LEU A 106 25.37 -8.44 1.45
N GLU A 107 25.67 -7.31 0.78
CA GLU A 107 26.92 -6.58 0.97
C GLU A 107 27.07 -6.05 2.41
N MET A 108 25.95 -5.69 3.04
CA MET A 108 25.89 -5.24 4.43
C MET A 108 25.99 -6.39 5.45
N GLY A 109 25.96 -7.64 5.00
CA GLY A 109 26.07 -8.84 5.83
C GLY A 109 24.75 -9.53 6.18
N PHE A 110 23.60 -9.01 5.74
CA PHE A 110 22.25 -9.52 5.99
C PHE A 110 21.85 -10.51 4.88
N LYS A 111 22.37 -11.72 4.96
CA LYS A 111 22.24 -12.72 3.88
C LYS A 111 20.82 -13.23 3.68
N GLU A 112 20.09 -13.44 4.76
CA GLU A 112 18.73 -13.95 4.71
C GLU A 112 17.76 -12.87 4.24
N GLU A 113 17.90 -11.67 4.77
CA GLU A 113 17.05 -10.53 4.44
C GLU A 113 17.24 -10.05 3.00
N ALA A 114 18.42 -10.28 2.43
CA ALA A 114 18.73 -9.92 1.04
C ALA A 114 17.93 -10.71 0.00
N ILE A 115 17.45 -11.92 0.37
CA ILE A 115 16.79 -12.84 -0.58
C ILE A 115 15.36 -12.35 -0.90
N GLY A 116 14.62 -11.85 0.09
CA GLY A 116 13.19 -11.59 -0.03
C GLY A 116 12.36 -12.87 -0.20
N HIS A 117 11.10 -12.72 -0.56
CA HIS A 117 10.16 -13.84 -0.72
C HIS A 117 9.80 -14.17 -2.17
N ASN A 118 10.45 -13.52 -3.14
CA ASN A 118 10.12 -13.64 -4.56
C ASN A 118 8.62 -13.49 -4.84
N ALA A 119 8.01 -12.51 -4.19
CA ALA A 119 6.58 -12.28 -4.22
C ALA A 119 6.17 -11.57 -5.51
N ILE A 120 5.14 -12.11 -6.19
CA ILE A 120 4.51 -11.50 -7.36
C ILE A 120 3.40 -10.52 -6.98
N ALA A 121 2.88 -10.65 -5.76
CA ALA A 121 1.95 -9.72 -5.14
C ALA A 121 2.11 -9.80 -3.63
N ALA A 122 1.73 -8.77 -2.93
CA ALA A 122 1.71 -8.73 -1.49
C ALA A 122 0.48 -7.97 -0.96
N GLY A 123 0.25 -8.06 0.34
CA GLY A 123 -0.70 -7.23 1.05
C GLY A 123 -0.09 -6.78 2.37
N PHE A 124 -0.52 -5.63 2.85
CA PHE A 124 -0.13 -5.11 4.15
C PHE A 124 -1.36 -4.95 5.04
N GLN A 125 -1.32 -5.57 6.22
CA GLN A 125 -2.49 -5.59 7.11
C GLN A 125 -2.92 -4.20 7.54
N GLY A 126 -2.02 -3.39 8.03
CA GLY A 126 -2.13 -1.96 8.31
C GLY A 126 -3.20 -1.57 9.31
N GLN A 127 -4.45 -1.71 9.00
CA GLN A 127 -5.55 -1.14 9.77
C GLN A 127 -5.67 -1.61 11.22
N ARG A 128 -6.23 -0.75 12.06
CA ARG A 128 -6.52 -0.94 13.47
C ARG A 128 -5.25 -1.15 14.29
N GLN A 129 -4.83 -2.38 14.54
CA GLN A 129 -3.71 -2.65 15.46
C GLN A 129 -2.44 -1.87 15.08
N TRP A 130 -2.12 -1.82 13.80
CA TRP A 130 -0.96 -1.06 13.33
C TRP A 130 -1.20 0.44 13.39
N THR A 131 -2.27 0.94 12.79
CA THR A 131 -2.53 2.39 12.67
C THR A 131 -2.93 3.07 13.96
N ASP A 132 -3.32 2.31 14.99
CA ASP A 132 -3.49 2.83 16.34
C ASP A 132 -2.13 3.08 17.04
N TRP A 133 -1.04 2.58 16.46
CA TRP A 133 0.29 2.61 17.06
C TRP A 133 1.37 3.22 16.15
N LYS A 134 1.35 2.95 14.86
CA LYS A 134 2.35 3.33 13.86
C LYS A 134 1.72 4.07 12.69
N PRO A 135 2.51 4.82 11.90
CA PRO A 135 2.05 5.34 10.62
C PRO A 135 1.56 4.23 9.70
N ASN A 136 0.50 4.50 8.93
CA ASN A 136 -0.08 3.50 8.03
C ASN A 136 0.77 3.24 6.77
N GLY A 137 0.34 2.27 5.96
CA GLY A 137 1.02 1.86 4.74
C GLY A 137 0.58 2.58 3.47
N ASP A 138 -0.32 3.56 3.54
CA ASP A 138 -0.96 4.16 2.36
C ASP A 138 0.03 4.69 1.33
N PHE A 139 1.07 5.41 1.79
CA PHE A 139 2.12 5.89 0.88
C PHE A 139 2.90 4.74 0.24
N SER A 140 3.23 3.71 1.02
CA SER A 140 3.94 2.53 0.52
C SER A 140 3.12 1.81 -0.54
N GLU A 141 1.83 1.62 -0.28
CA GLU A 141 0.90 0.98 -1.20
C GLU A 141 0.74 1.80 -2.48
N ALA A 142 0.51 3.10 -2.36
CA ALA A 142 0.38 3.98 -3.51
C ALA A 142 1.65 3.98 -4.37
N LEU A 143 2.82 4.13 -3.74
CA LEU A 143 4.08 4.20 -4.48
C LEU A 143 4.47 2.87 -5.12
N LEU A 144 4.35 1.74 -4.39
CA LEU A 144 4.74 0.44 -4.92
C LEU A 144 3.84 -0.02 -6.07
N ASN A 145 2.57 0.37 -6.07
CA ASN A 145 1.64 0.09 -7.18
C ASN A 145 1.85 0.99 -8.41
N THR A 146 2.72 2.00 -8.36
CA THR A 146 3.06 2.84 -9.52
C THR A 146 4.23 2.27 -10.32
N THR A 147 4.47 2.84 -11.50
CA THR A 147 5.57 2.45 -12.39
C THR A 147 6.82 3.32 -12.24
N PHE A 148 6.92 4.06 -11.17
CA PHE A 148 8.09 4.91 -10.88
C PHE A 148 8.31 5.10 -9.37
N ASP A 149 9.52 5.43 -8.99
CA ASP A 149 9.90 5.87 -7.65
C ASP A 149 11.15 6.76 -7.72
N TRP A 150 11.85 6.90 -6.60
CA TRP A 150 13.13 7.63 -6.53
C TRP A 150 14.25 7.04 -7.38
N ASN A 151 14.13 5.79 -7.82
CA ASN A 151 15.08 5.16 -8.74
C ASN A 151 14.74 5.38 -10.21
N GLY A 152 13.59 5.97 -10.51
CA GLY A 152 13.10 6.25 -11.85
C GLY A 152 11.95 5.34 -12.27
N ILE A 153 11.80 5.13 -13.57
CA ILE A 153 10.75 4.28 -14.13
C ILE A 153 11.11 2.81 -13.89
N ARG A 154 10.15 2.04 -13.43
CA ARG A 154 10.24 0.60 -13.18
C ARG A 154 8.90 -0.09 -13.43
N GLU A 155 8.90 -1.39 -13.41
CA GLU A 155 7.67 -2.17 -13.34
C GLU A 155 6.95 -1.95 -12.00
N ALA A 156 5.61 -1.88 -12.04
CA ALA A 156 4.82 -1.75 -10.82
C ALA A 156 4.87 -3.04 -10.01
N TYR A 157 4.93 -2.91 -8.70
CA TYR A 157 4.61 -4.03 -7.81
C TYR A 157 3.09 -4.14 -7.67
N VAL A 158 2.63 -5.22 -7.04
CA VAL A 158 1.23 -5.37 -6.64
C VAL A 158 1.17 -5.47 -5.12
N LEU A 159 0.63 -4.45 -4.49
CA LEU A 159 0.50 -4.38 -3.04
C LEU A 159 -0.93 -3.99 -2.66
N ALA A 160 -1.66 -4.95 -2.06
CA ALA A 160 -3.03 -4.74 -1.65
C ALA A 160 -3.11 -4.05 -0.29
N THR A 161 -3.99 -3.08 -0.18
CA THR A 161 -4.36 -2.43 1.07
C THR A 161 -5.09 -3.43 1.99
N GLU A 162 -4.93 -3.26 3.31
CA GLU A 162 -5.65 -4.03 4.33
C GLU A 162 -5.44 -5.55 4.24
N ASN A 163 -4.36 -5.97 3.59
CA ASN A 163 -4.08 -7.37 3.30
C ASN A 163 -5.26 -8.10 2.62
N ASP A 164 -6.07 -7.38 1.83
CA ASP A 164 -7.16 -7.97 1.06
C ASP A 164 -6.61 -8.80 -0.10
N ALA A 165 -6.40 -10.09 0.18
CA ALA A 165 -5.78 -11.01 -0.75
C ALA A 165 -6.64 -11.25 -2.00
N CYS A 166 -7.97 -11.20 -1.87
CA CYS A 166 -8.87 -11.35 -3.02
C CYS A 166 -8.71 -10.17 -3.99
N ASN A 167 -8.66 -8.95 -3.48
CA ASN A 167 -8.42 -7.76 -4.28
C ASN A 167 -6.98 -7.75 -4.83
N GLY A 168 -6.00 -8.18 -4.02
CA GLY A 168 -4.60 -8.34 -4.46
C GLY A 168 -4.45 -9.28 -5.65
N VAL A 169 -5.17 -10.40 -5.66
CA VAL A 169 -5.19 -11.33 -6.81
C VAL A 169 -5.86 -10.70 -8.02
N ALA A 170 -6.93 -9.93 -7.84
CA ALA A 170 -7.57 -9.19 -8.93
C ALA A 170 -6.61 -8.14 -9.53
N MET A 171 -5.88 -7.42 -8.67
CA MET A 171 -4.84 -6.48 -9.10
C MET A 171 -3.71 -7.20 -9.84
N LEU A 172 -3.26 -8.35 -9.35
CA LEU A 172 -2.24 -9.17 -10.03
C LEU A 172 -2.68 -9.55 -11.44
N PHE A 173 -3.91 -10.02 -11.62
CA PHE A 173 -4.43 -10.35 -12.96
C PHE A 173 -4.53 -9.10 -13.84
N GLY A 174 -5.00 -7.98 -13.29
CA GLY A 174 -5.03 -6.71 -14.01
C GLY A 174 -3.64 -6.28 -14.47
N HIS A 175 -2.63 -6.41 -13.61
CA HIS A 175 -1.23 -6.11 -13.93
C HIS A 175 -0.69 -7.03 -15.03
N LEU A 176 -0.86 -8.33 -14.90
CA LEU A 176 -0.38 -9.32 -15.87
C LEU A 176 -1.02 -9.18 -17.26
N LEU A 177 -2.29 -8.74 -17.32
CA LEU A 177 -3.00 -8.53 -18.58
C LEU A 177 -2.65 -7.21 -19.25
N SER A 178 -2.39 -6.17 -18.49
CA SER A 178 -2.23 -4.81 -19.01
C SER A 178 -0.78 -4.32 -19.05
N GLY A 179 0.10 -4.89 -18.24
CA GLY A 179 1.45 -4.38 -17.99
C GLY A 179 1.47 -3.02 -17.26
N CYS A 180 0.33 -2.60 -16.69
CA CYS A 180 0.18 -1.32 -16.02
C CYS A 180 0.18 -1.46 -14.51
N GLY A 181 0.49 -0.36 -13.81
CA GLY A 181 0.22 -0.24 -12.38
C GLY A 181 -1.26 -0.40 -12.09
N GLN A 182 -1.57 -0.99 -10.96
CA GLN A 182 -2.95 -1.23 -10.53
C GLN A 182 -3.29 -0.39 -9.31
N MET A 183 -4.56 0.00 -9.20
CA MET A 183 -5.07 0.69 -8.03
C MET A 183 -5.93 -0.26 -7.22
N PHE A 184 -5.64 -0.38 -5.94
CA PHE A 184 -6.52 -1.06 -5.01
C PHE A 184 -7.85 -0.29 -4.91
N SER A 185 -8.99 -0.97 -5.05
CA SER A 185 -10.30 -0.33 -4.94
C SER A 185 -11.37 -1.28 -4.47
N ASP A 186 -12.13 -0.86 -3.48
CA ASP A 186 -13.35 -1.52 -3.04
C ASP A 186 -14.56 -0.98 -3.81
N ILE A 187 -15.47 -1.86 -4.21
CA ILE A 187 -16.80 -1.46 -4.65
C ILE A 187 -17.63 -1.13 -3.41
N ARG A 188 -17.89 0.15 -3.17
CA ARG A 188 -18.65 0.60 -1.99
C ARG A 188 -20.14 0.61 -2.23
N THR A 189 -20.58 1.09 -3.39
CA THR A 189 -22.01 1.19 -3.68
C THR A 189 -22.25 1.45 -5.16
N TYR A 190 -23.49 1.30 -5.54
CA TYR A 190 -24.05 1.75 -6.80
C TYR A 190 -24.99 2.94 -6.54
N TRP A 191 -24.71 4.05 -7.19
CA TRP A 191 -25.55 5.24 -7.17
C TRP A 191 -26.51 5.19 -8.34
N SER A 192 -27.80 4.87 -8.07
CA SER A 192 -28.81 4.90 -9.12
C SER A 192 -29.10 6.34 -9.57
N PRO A 193 -29.59 6.56 -10.81
CA PRO A 193 -29.99 7.89 -11.28
C PRO A 193 -30.99 8.57 -10.34
N GLU A 194 -31.93 7.81 -9.80
CA GLU A 194 -32.93 8.32 -8.84
C GLU A 194 -32.30 8.76 -7.52
N ALA A 195 -31.34 7.99 -7.03
CA ALA A 195 -30.63 8.33 -5.80
C ALA A 195 -29.81 9.63 -5.98
N VAL A 196 -29.10 9.76 -7.10
CA VAL A 196 -28.33 10.96 -7.40
C VAL A 196 -29.25 12.17 -7.53
N LYS A 197 -30.36 12.05 -8.29
CA LYS A 197 -31.33 13.13 -8.45
C LYS A 197 -31.93 13.55 -7.11
N ARG A 198 -32.30 12.59 -6.25
CA ARG A 198 -32.88 12.85 -4.93
C ARG A 198 -31.90 13.62 -4.02
N VAL A 199 -30.61 13.28 -4.05
CA VAL A 199 -29.62 13.87 -3.14
C VAL A 199 -29.04 15.19 -3.66
N THR A 200 -28.80 15.27 -4.98
CA THR A 200 -28.08 16.41 -5.58
C THR A 200 -28.95 17.34 -6.38
N GLY A 201 -30.19 16.94 -6.69
CA GLY A 201 -31.10 17.65 -7.63
C GLY A 201 -30.67 17.54 -9.09
N LYS A 202 -29.59 16.84 -9.42
CA LYS A 202 -29.05 16.73 -10.80
C LYS A 202 -29.40 15.38 -11.40
N GLU A 203 -29.62 15.37 -12.72
CA GLU A 203 -29.78 14.14 -13.49
C GLU A 203 -28.45 13.67 -14.05
N LEU A 204 -28.28 12.35 -14.05
CA LEU A 204 -27.12 11.72 -14.69
C LEU A 204 -27.35 11.67 -16.20
N THR A 205 -26.28 12.01 -16.95
CA THR A 205 -26.32 12.06 -18.43
C THR A 205 -25.11 11.32 -19.02
N GLY A 206 -25.08 11.14 -20.33
CA GLY A 206 -23.97 10.53 -21.05
C GLY A 206 -23.69 9.11 -20.57
N MET A 207 -22.44 8.80 -20.29
CA MET A 207 -22.00 7.48 -19.82
C MET A 207 -22.57 7.13 -18.45
N ALA A 208 -22.85 8.12 -17.60
CA ALA A 208 -23.39 7.91 -16.26
C ALA A 208 -24.92 7.76 -16.23
N LYS A 209 -25.62 7.82 -17.37
CA LYS A 209 -27.10 7.82 -17.43
C LYS A 209 -27.77 6.64 -16.71
N ASN A 210 -27.08 5.52 -16.63
CA ASN A 210 -27.57 4.32 -15.99
C ASN A 210 -27.09 4.13 -14.54
N GLY A 211 -26.40 5.14 -13.98
CA GLY A 211 -25.87 5.11 -12.63
C GLY A 211 -24.33 5.11 -12.59
N ILE A 212 -23.79 5.11 -11.38
CA ILE A 212 -22.35 5.19 -11.10
C ILE A 212 -21.97 4.07 -10.12
N ILE A 213 -20.96 3.29 -10.45
CA ILE A 213 -20.31 2.41 -9.49
C ILE A 213 -19.30 3.25 -8.70
N HIS A 214 -19.48 3.32 -7.40
CA HIS A 214 -18.59 4.05 -6.52
C HIS A 214 -17.47 3.12 -6.04
N LEU A 215 -16.28 3.40 -6.48
CA LEU A 215 -15.06 2.75 -6.02
C LEU A 215 -14.37 3.66 -5.01
N ILE A 216 -13.77 3.08 -3.99
CA ILE A 216 -12.97 3.80 -3.00
C ILE A 216 -11.75 2.97 -2.64
N ASN A 217 -10.62 3.63 -2.50
CA ASN A 217 -9.47 3.09 -1.78
C ASN A 217 -9.53 3.60 -0.34
N SER A 218 -9.19 2.77 0.62
CA SER A 218 -9.14 3.16 2.03
C SER A 218 -7.90 3.96 2.39
N GLY A 219 -6.92 4.02 1.50
CA GLY A 219 -5.68 4.76 1.65
C GLY A 219 -5.57 5.98 0.74
N ALA A 220 -4.40 6.62 0.73
CA ALA A 220 -4.10 7.78 -0.09
C ALA A 220 -3.78 7.38 -1.54
N THR A 221 -4.78 7.31 -2.37
CA THR A 221 -4.63 7.10 -3.83
C THR A 221 -4.72 8.38 -4.64
N THR A 222 -4.78 9.50 -4.00
CA THR A 222 -4.93 10.80 -4.67
C THR A 222 -3.62 11.54 -4.74
#